data_675c0d2f14fa9ad235cbd1ce7c502d46
#
_entry.id   675c0d2f14fa9ad235cbd1ce7c502d46
#
_cell.length_a   1.000
_cell.length_b   1.000
_cell.length_c   1.000
_cell.angle_alpha   90.00
_cell.angle_beta   90.00
_cell.angle_gamma   90.00
#
_symmetry.space_group_name_H-M   'P 1'
#
loop_
_entity.id
_entity.type
_entity.pdbx_description
1 polymer ?
#
loop_
_entity_poly.entity_id
_entity_poly.type
_entity_poly.pdbx_seq_one_letter_code
_entity_poly.pdbx_strand_id
1 'polypeptide(L)'
;MEMREVFVEKLAEAMERDDKIVVIDADLAKSTKTWGLRKTFPDRALDVGIAEQNMASIAAGLSAYGFNPFITSFAPFVTRRILDQVAISCLYSKQNVKIVGTDPGICAEINGGTHMGMEDIGSLRSLPDILIYEPVDEVQLMQAMPFIIDYKGSMYIRLFRKVIDKVFDENSYKFDMYKADVLKEGKDITIVSSGIMVHETVKALPLLKEAGIDAEVISVHTIKPIDGDTIAK
;
A
#
# COMPACT_ATOMS: atom_id res chain seq x y z
N MET A 1 -13.51 5.40 7.00
CA MET A 1 -12.30 6.21 7.40
C MET A 1 -11.38 6.33 6.19
N GLU A 2 -10.48 7.34 6.08
CA GLU A 2 -9.44 7.31 5.05
C GLU A 2 -8.44 6.19 5.35
N MET A 3 -7.97 5.46 4.33
CA MET A 3 -7.01 4.36 4.55
C MET A 3 -5.72 4.81 5.24
N ARG A 4 -5.26 6.04 5.00
CA ARG A 4 -4.09 6.62 5.69
C ARG A 4 -4.31 6.75 7.20
N GLU A 5 -5.53 7.06 7.64
CA GLU A 5 -5.89 7.17 9.05
C GLU A 5 -5.92 5.79 9.70
N VAL A 6 -6.54 4.82 9.04
CA VAL A 6 -6.55 3.41 9.48
C VAL A 6 -5.12 2.87 9.59
N PHE A 7 -4.29 3.12 8.57
CA PHE A 7 -2.89 2.71 8.58
C PHE A 7 -2.13 3.28 9.79
N VAL A 8 -2.25 4.58 10.03
CA VAL A 8 -1.55 5.27 11.12
C VAL A 8 -2.05 4.80 12.49
N GLU A 9 -3.37 4.59 12.66
CA GLU A 9 -3.94 4.04 13.89
C GLU A 9 -3.38 2.64 14.20
N LYS A 10 -3.42 1.73 13.23
CA LYS A 10 -2.89 0.37 13.40
C LYS A 10 -1.38 0.34 13.58
N LEU A 11 -0.66 1.26 12.94
CA LEU A 11 0.77 1.39 13.14
C LEU A 11 1.10 1.93 14.54
N ALA A 12 0.32 2.88 15.08
CA ALA A 12 0.47 3.36 16.45
C ALA A 12 0.28 2.23 17.47
N GLU A 13 -0.79 1.43 17.32
CA GLU A 13 -1.03 0.25 18.16
C GLU A 13 0.14 -0.76 18.12
N ALA A 14 0.77 -0.91 16.95
CA ALA A 14 1.94 -1.78 16.81
C ALA A 14 3.18 -1.17 17.46
N MET A 15 3.40 0.14 17.32
CA MET A 15 4.51 0.86 17.95
C MET A 15 4.45 0.86 19.49
N GLU A 16 3.25 0.74 20.08
CA GLU A 16 3.09 0.56 21.53
C GLU A 16 3.60 -0.80 22.01
N ARG A 17 3.53 -1.83 21.16
CA ARG A 17 3.89 -3.22 21.48
C ARG A 17 5.30 -3.61 21.05
N ASP A 18 5.85 -2.93 20.04
CA ASP A 18 7.16 -3.21 19.46
C ASP A 18 7.99 -1.93 19.33
N ASP A 19 9.07 -1.83 20.12
CA ASP A 19 9.99 -0.70 20.13
C ASP A 19 10.93 -0.65 18.90
N LYS A 20 10.94 -1.70 18.09
CA LYS A 20 11.70 -1.77 16.85
C LYS A 20 11.00 -1.08 15.67
N ILE A 21 9.72 -0.80 15.76
CA ILE A 21 9.01 -0.09 14.70
C ILE A 21 9.38 1.40 14.71
N VAL A 22 9.85 1.89 13.56
CA VAL A 22 10.25 3.29 13.34
C VAL A 22 9.52 3.83 12.11
N VAL A 23 8.99 5.05 12.20
CA VAL A 23 8.35 5.75 11.10
C VAL A 23 9.22 6.91 10.65
N ILE A 24 9.44 7.05 9.35
CA ILE A 24 10.29 8.11 8.78
C ILE A 24 9.51 8.83 7.68
N ASP A 25 9.43 10.13 7.81
CA ASP A 25 8.83 11.05 6.84
C ASP A 25 9.89 11.95 6.19
N ALA A 26 9.52 12.51 5.05
CA ALA A 26 10.28 13.52 4.34
C ALA A 26 9.44 14.80 4.20
N ASP A 27 9.19 15.50 5.33
CA ASP A 27 8.41 16.75 5.44
C ASP A 27 6.94 16.66 4.98
N LEU A 28 6.36 15.44 4.95
CA LEU A 28 4.97 15.22 4.53
C LEU A 28 4.09 14.59 5.62
N ALA A 29 4.53 14.52 6.87
CA ALA A 29 3.82 13.86 7.96
C ALA A 29 2.36 14.33 8.15
N LYS A 30 2.05 15.61 7.88
CA LYS A 30 0.66 16.12 7.91
C LYS A 30 -0.18 15.53 6.79
N SER A 31 0.38 15.38 5.59
CA SER A 31 -0.30 14.83 4.43
C SER A 31 -0.45 13.31 4.51
N THR A 32 0.55 12.62 5.05
CA THR A 32 0.53 11.16 5.25
C THR A 32 -0.21 10.75 6.53
N LYS A 33 -0.63 11.73 7.36
CA LYS A 33 -1.30 11.57 8.67
C LYS A 33 -0.39 11.06 9.79
N THR A 34 0.89 10.85 9.55
CA THR A 34 1.85 10.36 10.56
C THR A 34 2.28 11.41 11.58
N TRP A 35 1.88 12.68 11.40
CA TRP A 35 2.24 13.79 12.31
C TRP A 35 1.94 13.51 13.79
N GLY A 36 0.83 12.82 14.08
CA GLY A 36 0.46 12.43 15.45
C GLY A 36 1.49 11.52 16.11
N LEU A 37 2.10 10.63 15.35
CA LEU A 37 3.10 9.69 15.86
C LEU A 37 4.34 10.38 16.44
N ARG A 38 4.74 11.53 15.91
CA ARG A 38 5.88 12.31 16.45
C ARG A 38 5.65 12.81 17.86
N LYS A 39 4.39 13.05 18.25
CA LYS A 39 4.05 13.47 19.61
C LYS A 39 4.06 12.29 20.58
N THR A 40 3.57 11.14 20.11
CA THR A 40 3.45 9.92 20.93
C THR A 40 4.78 9.17 21.02
N PHE A 41 5.54 9.11 19.91
CA PHE A 41 6.78 8.35 19.78
C PHE A 41 7.93 9.24 19.24
N PRO A 42 8.36 10.29 19.95
CA PRO A 42 9.30 11.29 19.42
C PRO A 42 10.65 10.71 18.98
N ASP A 43 11.11 9.64 19.62
CA ASP A 43 12.39 8.98 19.30
C ASP A 43 12.27 7.95 18.16
N ARG A 44 11.05 7.65 17.69
CA ARG A 44 10.78 6.62 16.69
C ARG A 44 9.90 7.10 15.51
N ALA A 45 9.46 8.34 15.52
CA ALA A 45 8.78 8.97 14.40
C ALA A 45 9.58 10.19 13.94
N LEU A 46 10.40 9.98 12.92
CA LEU A 46 11.47 10.88 12.50
C LEU A 46 11.06 11.69 11.26
N ASP A 47 11.68 12.84 11.06
CA ASP A 47 11.61 13.63 9.84
C ASP A 47 13.01 13.93 9.33
N VAL A 48 13.26 13.64 8.08
CA VAL A 48 14.56 13.87 7.44
C VAL A 48 14.57 15.12 6.54
N GLY A 49 13.49 15.91 6.56
CA GLY A 49 13.27 17.00 5.61
C GLY A 49 12.93 16.48 4.21
N ILE A 50 12.89 17.36 3.22
CA ILE A 50 12.59 17.00 1.82
C ILE A 50 13.80 16.26 1.22
N ALA A 51 14.03 15.03 1.66
CA ALA A 51 15.21 14.22 1.32
C ALA A 51 14.85 12.73 1.23
N GLU A 52 13.95 12.35 0.33
CA GLU A 52 13.39 10.99 0.25
C GLU A 52 14.45 9.93 -0.06
N GLN A 53 15.48 10.26 -0.84
CA GLN A 53 16.60 9.33 -1.08
C GLN A 53 17.36 9.03 0.21
N ASN A 54 17.61 10.06 1.03
CA ASN A 54 18.22 9.90 2.35
C ASN A 54 17.30 9.11 3.30
N MET A 55 15.99 9.38 3.26
CA MET A 55 14.98 8.62 4.03
C MET A 55 15.08 7.12 3.75
N ALA A 56 15.15 6.71 2.49
CA ALA A 56 15.26 5.31 2.10
C ALA A 56 16.59 4.69 2.57
N SER A 57 17.70 5.44 2.48
CA SER A 57 19.01 4.98 2.93
C SER A 57 19.08 4.83 4.45
N ILE A 58 18.49 5.77 5.20
CA ILE A 58 18.37 5.70 6.67
C ILE A 58 17.53 4.47 7.05
N ALA A 59 16.38 4.26 6.40
CA ALA A 59 15.52 3.12 6.66
C ALA A 59 16.26 1.79 6.42
N ALA A 60 17.01 1.67 5.34
CA ALA A 60 17.82 0.48 5.07
C ALA A 60 18.88 0.26 6.17
N GLY A 61 19.55 1.33 6.62
CA GLY A 61 20.51 1.27 7.74
C GLY A 61 19.84 0.84 9.04
N LEU A 62 18.69 1.40 9.40
CA LEU A 62 17.95 1.01 10.60
C LEU A 62 17.50 -0.47 10.52
N SER A 63 17.05 -0.92 9.35
CA SER A 63 16.71 -2.32 9.14
C SER A 63 17.91 -3.25 9.37
N ALA A 64 19.11 -2.87 8.92
CA ALA A 64 20.33 -3.63 9.16
C ALA A 64 20.68 -3.77 10.65
N TYR A 65 20.24 -2.81 11.47
CA TYR A 65 20.35 -2.87 12.94
C TYR A 65 19.19 -3.57 13.63
N GLY A 66 18.28 -4.18 12.88
CA GLY A 66 17.17 -4.99 13.40
C GLY A 66 15.90 -4.20 13.73
N PHE A 67 15.80 -2.94 13.26
CA PHE A 67 14.55 -2.19 13.31
C PHE A 67 13.60 -2.60 12.17
N ASN A 68 12.34 -2.21 12.32
CA ASN A 68 11.28 -2.39 11.31
C ASN A 68 10.81 -1.01 10.83
N PRO A 69 11.54 -0.39 9.87
CA PRO A 69 11.24 0.96 9.43
C PRO A 69 10.10 1.01 8.41
N PHE A 70 9.22 1.99 8.62
CA PHE A 70 8.16 2.41 7.71
C PHE A 70 8.52 3.80 7.17
N ILE A 71 8.72 3.94 5.87
CA ILE A 71 8.93 5.24 5.21
C ILE A 71 7.64 5.68 4.54
N THR A 72 7.25 6.95 4.70
CA THR A 72 5.98 7.46 4.20
C THR A 72 6.16 8.74 3.40
N SER A 73 5.55 8.80 2.22
CA SER A 73 5.43 10.01 1.40
C SER A 73 4.37 9.80 0.31
N PHE A 74 4.25 10.74 -0.63
CA PHE A 74 3.42 10.51 -1.82
C PHE A 74 4.02 9.44 -2.73
N ALA A 75 3.16 8.69 -3.43
CA ALA A 75 3.56 7.59 -4.29
C ALA A 75 4.74 7.91 -5.22
N PRO A 76 4.76 9.02 -5.99
CA PRO A 76 5.89 9.33 -6.87
C PRO A 76 7.21 9.59 -6.13
N PHE A 77 7.13 10.04 -4.87
CA PHE A 77 8.31 10.39 -4.07
C PHE A 77 8.94 9.18 -3.38
N VAL A 78 8.14 8.18 -3.01
CA VAL A 78 8.64 6.91 -2.46
C VAL A 78 8.81 5.81 -3.51
N THR A 79 8.67 6.13 -4.79
CA THR A 79 8.90 5.20 -5.89
C THR A 79 9.91 5.78 -6.89
N ARG A 80 9.48 6.57 -7.85
CA ARG A 80 10.31 7.14 -8.91
C ARG A 80 11.54 7.88 -8.37
N ARG A 81 11.34 8.74 -7.35
CA ARG A 81 12.42 9.59 -6.80
C ARG A 81 13.51 8.81 -6.07
N ILE A 82 13.17 7.65 -5.49
CA ILE A 82 14.08 6.84 -4.66
C ILE A 82 14.32 5.44 -5.24
N LEU A 83 14.05 5.23 -6.52
CA LEU A 83 14.07 3.91 -7.14
C LEU A 83 15.42 3.19 -6.98
N ASP A 84 16.52 3.93 -7.11
CA ASP A 84 17.87 3.40 -6.93
C ASP A 84 18.10 2.94 -5.48
N GLN A 85 17.71 3.76 -4.48
CA GLN A 85 17.84 3.41 -3.07
C GLN A 85 16.99 2.20 -2.71
N VAL A 86 15.79 2.09 -3.28
CA VAL A 86 14.94 0.90 -3.11
C VAL A 86 15.63 -0.33 -3.71
N ALA A 87 16.14 -0.22 -4.93
CA ALA A 87 16.79 -1.33 -5.62
C ALA A 87 18.05 -1.82 -4.89
N ILE A 88 18.94 -0.88 -4.50
CA ILE A 88 20.27 -1.22 -3.96
C ILE A 88 20.26 -1.30 -2.43
N SER A 89 19.78 -0.22 -1.76
CA SER A 89 19.87 -0.16 -0.30
C SER A 89 18.82 -1.03 0.39
N CYS A 90 17.65 -1.23 -0.20
CA CYS A 90 16.59 -2.04 0.42
C CYS A 90 16.59 -3.48 -0.11
N LEU A 91 16.48 -3.68 -1.43
CA LEU A 91 16.23 -5.00 -2.01
C LEU A 91 17.51 -5.82 -2.19
N TYR A 92 18.54 -5.28 -2.85
CA TYR A 92 19.79 -5.99 -3.04
C TYR A 92 20.44 -6.38 -1.71
N SER A 93 20.42 -5.50 -0.72
CA SER A 93 20.94 -5.77 0.62
C SER A 93 19.95 -6.52 1.53
N LYS A 94 18.79 -6.95 0.99
CA LYS A 94 17.75 -7.76 1.67
C LYS A 94 17.26 -7.14 2.97
N GLN A 95 17.01 -5.83 2.96
CA GLN A 95 16.52 -5.11 4.11
C GLN A 95 15.00 -5.22 4.26
N ASN A 96 14.51 -5.04 5.48
CA ASN A 96 13.10 -5.08 5.86
C ASN A 96 12.53 -3.66 5.92
N VAL A 97 12.23 -3.04 4.78
CA VAL A 97 11.71 -1.66 4.71
C VAL A 97 10.27 -1.66 4.18
N LYS A 98 9.33 -1.06 4.93
CA LYS A 98 7.96 -0.83 4.48
C LYS A 98 7.86 0.54 3.84
N ILE A 99 7.58 0.57 2.55
CA ILE A 99 7.49 1.77 1.71
C ILE A 99 6.02 2.10 1.52
N VAL A 100 5.55 3.18 2.12
CA VAL A 100 4.13 3.57 2.08
C VAL A 100 3.95 4.76 1.15
N GLY A 101 3.36 4.51 -0.01
CA GLY A 101 3.04 5.54 -1.00
C GLY A 101 1.58 5.95 -0.91
N THR A 102 1.33 7.21 -0.60
CA THR A 102 -0.02 7.78 -0.58
C THR A 102 -0.33 8.53 -1.87
N ASP A 103 -1.60 8.78 -2.12
CA ASP A 103 -2.07 9.54 -3.28
C ASP A 103 -1.58 9.00 -4.65
N PRO A 104 -1.69 7.66 -4.90
CA PRO A 104 -1.22 7.07 -6.15
C PRO A 104 -2.08 7.46 -7.35
N GLY A 105 -1.51 7.30 -8.55
CA GLY A 105 -2.19 7.59 -9.80
C GLY A 105 -2.66 9.04 -9.87
N ILE A 106 -3.92 9.25 -10.25
CA ILE A 106 -4.55 10.58 -10.33
C ILE A 106 -5.17 11.06 -9.01
N CYS A 107 -5.03 10.31 -7.91
CA CYS A 107 -5.63 10.65 -6.62
C CYS A 107 -5.06 11.95 -6.00
N ALA A 108 -3.91 12.40 -6.46
CA ALA A 108 -3.32 13.69 -6.06
C ALA A 108 -4.11 14.91 -6.55
N GLU A 109 -4.99 14.76 -7.54
CA GLU A 109 -5.95 15.76 -8.05
C GLU A 109 -5.33 17.15 -8.27
N ILE A 110 -5.71 18.11 -7.40
CA ILE A 110 -5.31 19.52 -7.49
C ILE A 110 -3.79 19.76 -7.36
N ASN A 111 -3.03 18.80 -6.82
CA ASN A 111 -1.58 18.92 -6.72
C ASN A 111 -0.88 18.80 -8.09
N GLY A 112 -1.60 18.26 -9.08
CA GLY A 112 -1.13 18.16 -10.47
C GLY A 112 -0.12 17.05 -10.72
N GLY A 113 0.36 16.96 -11.96
CA GLY A 113 1.16 15.85 -12.47
C GLY A 113 2.48 15.58 -11.75
N THR A 114 3.06 16.57 -11.06
CA THR A 114 4.29 16.37 -10.26
C THR A 114 4.07 15.48 -9.04
N HIS A 115 2.83 15.35 -8.58
CA HIS A 115 2.42 14.57 -7.42
C HIS A 115 1.66 13.28 -7.81
N MET A 116 1.36 13.09 -9.09
CA MET A 116 0.68 11.92 -9.63
C MET A 116 1.69 10.80 -9.89
N GLY A 117 1.52 9.66 -9.20
CA GLY A 117 2.36 8.48 -9.37
C GLY A 117 1.70 7.49 -10.32
N MET A 118 1.82 7.73 -11.63
CA MET A 118 1.25 6.85 -12.65
C MET A 118 2.10 5.61 -12.91
N GLU A 119 3.41 5.72 -12.68
CA GLU A 119 4.44 4.74 -13.00
C GLU A 119 4.92 3.93 -11.77
N ASP A 120 4.33 4.15 -10.61
CA ASP A 120 4.78 3.59 -9.34
C ASP A 120 4.83 2.04 -9.33
N ILE A 121 3.71 1.39 -9.69
CA ILE A 121 3.65 -0.07 -9.81
C ILE A 121 4.60 -0.58 -10.89
N GLY A 122 4.59 0.04 -12.08
CA GLY A 122 5.44 -0.37 -13.20
C GLY A 122 6.93 -0.36 -12.86
N SER A 123 7.38 0.72 -12.21
CA SER A 123 8.77 0.90 -11.78
C SER A 123 9.17 -0.14 -10.72
N LEU A 124 8.38 -0.29 -9.68
CA LEU A 124 8.71 -1.22 -8.59
C LEU A 124 8.52 -2.68 -8.97
N ARG A 125 7.52 -3.00 -9.81
CA ARG A 125 7.27 -4.37 -10.25
C ARG A 125 8.44 -4.98 -11.02
N SER A 126 9.27 -4.16 -11.68
CA SER A 126 10.47 -4.60 -12.37
C SER A 126 11.60 -5.05 -11.42
N LEU A 127 11.62 -4.56 -10.17
CA LEU A 127 12.63 -4.91 -9.18
C LEU A 127 12.35 -6.30 -8.60
N PRO A 128 13.36 -7.16 -8.38
CA PRO A 128 13.15 -8.46 -7.73
C PRO A 128 12.75 -8.31 -6.25
N ASP A 129 12.17 -9.35 -5.67
CA ASP A 129 11.95 -9.55 -4.23
C ASP A 129 11.11 -8.49 -3.50
N ILE A 130 10.51 -7.51 -4.18
CA ILE A 130 9.58 -6.56 -3.56
C ILE A 130 8.17 -7.13 -3.56
N LEU A 131 7.48 -7.07 -2.40
CA LEU A 131 6.05 -7.30 -2.32
C LEU A 131 5.33 -5.98 -2.61
N ILE A 132 4.30 -6.01 -3.47
CA ILE A 132 3.48 -4.83 -3.79
C ILE A 132 2.03 -5.12 -3.40
N TYR A 133 1.51 -4.33 -2.47
CA TYR A 133 0.17 -4.45 -1.90
C TYR A 133 -0.63 -3.15 -2.07
N GLU A 134 -1.85 -3.28 -2.56
CA GLU A 134 -2.80 -2.18 -2.75
C GLU A 134 -4.17 -2.58 -2.18
N PRO A 135 -4.51 -2.19 -0.95
CA PRO A 135 -5.81 -2.53 -0.36
C PRO A 135 -6.96 -1.88 -1.11
N VAL A 136 -8.09 -2.59 -1.13
CA VAL A 136 -9.34 -2.12 -1.73
C VAL A 136 -10.06 -1.13 -0.79
N ASP A 137 -10.18 -1.49 0.48
CA ASP A 137 -10.88 -0.71 1.49
C ASP A 137 -10.23 -0.79 2.88
N GLU A 138 -10.82 -0.11 3.85
CA GLU A 138 -10.35 -0.08 5.22
C GLU A 138 -10.39 -1.44 5.91
N VAL A 139 -11.36 -2.31 5.56
CA VAL A 139 -11.52 -3.65 6.16
C VAL A 139 -10.35 -4.54 5.75
N GLN A 140 -10.04 -4.55 4.47
CA GLN A 140 -8.92 -5.32 3.94
C GLN A 140 -7.59 -4.82 4.52
N LEU A 141 -7.39 -3.50 4.60
CA LEU A 141 -6.17 -2.93 5.19
C LEU A 141 -6.02 -3.30 6.66
N MET A 142 -7.09 -3.18 7.48
CA MET A 142 -7.05 -3.55 8.90
C MET A 142 -6.62 -5.00 9.09
N GLN A 143 -7.16 -5.92 8.29
CA GLN A 143 -6.81 -7.34 8.39
C GLN A 143 -5.40 -7.65 7.84
N ALA A 144 -4.89 -6.83 6.92
CA ALA A 144 -3.54 -6.97 6.38
C ALA A 144 -2.45 -6.47 7.33
N MET A 145 -2.75 -5.53 8.24
CA MET A 145 -1.74 -4.87 9.07
C MET A 145 -0.88 -5.82 9.91
N PRO A 146 -1.41 -6.88 10.56
CA PRO A 146 -0.57 -7.85 11.27
C PRO A 146 0.47 -8.50 10.35
N PHE A 147 0.06 -8.92 9.15
CA PHE A 147 0.99 -9.48 8.17
C PHE A 147 2.05 -8.45 7.74
N ILE A 148 1.64 -7.21 7.44
CA ILE A 148 2.55 -6.13 7.02
C ILE A 148 3.63 -5.88 8.06
N ILE A 149 3.26 -5.85 9.34
CA ILE A 149 4.18 -5.61 10.45
C ILE A 149 5.17 -6.77 10.61
N ASP A 150 4.69 -8.01 10.49
CA ASP A 150 5.50 -9.21 10.72
C ASP A 150 6.31 -9.63 9.49
N TYR A 151 5.96 -9.18 8.30
CA TYR A 151 6.65 -9.54 7.05
C TYR A 151 8.12 -9.15 7.09
N LYS A 152 9.00 -10.10 6.77
CA LYS A 152 10.46 -9.89 6.69
C LYS A 152 10.89 -9.72 5.24
N GLY A 153 11.06 -8.48 4.84
CA GLY A 153 11.42 -8.07 3.49
C GLY A 153 10.88 -6.69 3.15
N SER A 154 11.30 -6.15 2.03
CA SER A 154 10.79 -4.85 1.58
C SER A 154 9.43 -5.00 0.91
N MET A 155 8.52 -4.09 1.24
CA MET A 155 7.15 -4.07 0.75
C MET A 155 6.76 -2.65 0.33
N TYR A 156 6.09 -2.51 -0.81
CA TYR A 156 5.41 -1.28 -1.20
C TYR A 156 3.92 -1.40 -0.87
N ILE A 157 3.41 -0.46 -0.10
CA ILE A 157 2.01 -0.35 0.32
C ILE A 157 1.43 0.90 -0.33
N ARG A 158 0.44 0.71 -1.18
CA ARG A 158 -0.15 1.75 -2.02
C ARG A 158 -1.50 2.17 -1.46
N LEU A 159 -1.58 3.36 -0.85
CA LEU A 159 -2.77 3.85 -0.16
C LEU A 159 -3.39 5.04 -0.88
N PHE A 160 -4.60 4.91 -1.38
CA PHE A 160 -5.31 6.05 -1.92
C PHE A 160 -6.02 6.88 -0.83
N ARG A 161 -6.23 8.16 -1.12
CA ARG A 161 -6.60 9.19 -0.14
C ARG A 161 -8.09 9.24 0.19
N LYS A 162 -8.95 8.83 -0.74
CA LYS A 162 -10.40 9.06 -0.61
C LYS A 162 -11.03 8.10 0.40
N VAL A 163 -12.08 8.61 1.07
CA VAL A 163 -13.04 7.74 1.76
C VAL A 163 -13.90 7.08 0.67
N ILE A 164 -14.01 5.78 0.75
CA ILE A 164 -14.77 4.95 -0.17
C ILE A 164 -15.70 4.03 0.60
N ASP A 165 -16.73 3.55 -0.07
CA ASP A 165 -17.62 2.54 0.49
C ASP A 165 -16.86 1.23 0.73
N LYS A 166 -17.23 0.48 1.77
CA LYS A 166 -16.66 -0.83 2.04
C LYS A 166 -17.10 -1.81 0.93
N VAL A 167 -16.16 -2.58 0.44
CA VAL A 167 -16.39 -3.72 -0.46
C VAL A 167 -16.54 -4.99 0.35
N PHE A 168 -15.73 -5.12 1.41
CA PHE A 168 -15.70 -6.30 2.26
C PHE A 168 -16.53 -6.09 3.54
N ASP A 169 -17.21 -7.17 3.96
CA ASP A 169 -17.88 -7.21 5.26
C ASP A 169 -16.88 -7.57 6.35
N GLU A 170 -16.80 -6.74 7.37
CA GLU A 170 -15.85 -6.82 8.47
C GLU A 170 -15.94 -8.14 9.28
N ASN A 171 -17.13 -8.73 9.36
CA ASN A 171 -17.39 -9.92 10.15
C ASN A 171 -17.14 -11.23 9.39
N SER A 172 -17.23 -11.20 8.06
CA SER A 172 -17.15 -12.39 7.21
C SER A 172 -15.87 -12.48 6.39
N TYR A 173 -15.25 -11.34 6.06
CA TYR A 173 -14.03 -11.30 5.27
C TYR A 173 -12.84 -11.92 6.01
N LYS A 174 -12.03 -12.68 5.26
CA LYS A 174 -10.79 -13.28 5.76
C LYS A 174 -9.68 -12.97 4.78
N PHE A 175 -8.75 -12.16 5.20
CA PHE A 175 -7.61 -11.73 4.40
C PHE A 175 -6.57 -12.83 4.25
N ASP A 176 -6.08 -13.02 3.02
CA ASP A 176 -4.88 -13.80 2.71
C ASP A 176 -4.02 -12.97 1.76
N MET A 177 -2.81 -12.57 2.18
CA MET A 177 -1.91 -11.72 1.40
C MET A 177 -1.63 -12.26 -0.02
N TYR A 178 -1.69 -13.56 -0.23
CA TYR A 178 -1.29 -14.19 -1.50
C TYR A 178 -2.45 -14.71 -2.34
N LYS A 179 -3.69 -14.45 -1.91
CA LYS A 179 -4.90 -14.89 -2.62
C LYS A 179 -5.74 -13.72 -3.11
N ALA A 180 -6.07 -13.73 -4.39
CA ALA A 180 -7.05 -12.79 -4.95
C ALA A 180 -8.47 -13.15 -4.47
N ASP A 181 -9.31 -12.12 -4.32
CA ASP A 181 -10.70 -12.28 -3.89
C ASP A 181 -11.64 -12.36 -5.10
N VAL A 182 -12.33 -13.48 -5.27
CA VAL A 182 -13.44 -13.59 -6.24
C VAL A 182 -14.67 -12.94 -5.60
N LEU A 183 -14.98 -11.71 -6.02
CA LEU A 183 -16.10 -10.93 -5.48
C LEU A 183 -17.44 -11.37 -6.09
N LYS A 184 -17.42 -11.81 -7.34
CA LYS A 184 -18.58 -12.30 -8.07
C LYS A 184 -18.13 -13.28 -9.13
N GLU A 185 -18.78 -14.42 -9.21
CA GLU A 185 -18.65 -15.34 -10.35
C GLU A 185 -19.48 -14.85 -11.54
N GLY A 186 -19.04 -15.15 -12.77
CA GLY A 186 -19.71 -14.81 -14.02
C GLY A 186 -19.27 -15.73 -15.17
N LYS A 187 -19.87 -15.56 -16.35
CA LYS A 187 -19.65 -16.48 -17.48
C LYS A 187 -19.23 -15.82 -18.79
N ASP A 188 -19.47 -14.52 -18.93
CA ASP A 188 -19.30 -13.83 -20.22
C ASP A 188 -17.97 -13.07 -20.29
N ILE A 189 -17.53 -12.47 -19.17
CA ILE A 189 -16.29 -11.69 -19.07
C ILE A 189 -15.75 -11.73 -17.65
N THR A 190 -14.42 -11.76 -17.49
CA THR A 190 -13.75 -11.60 -16.21
C THR A 190 -13.13 -10.22 -16.13
N ILE A 191 -13.44 -9.47 -15.06
CA ILE A 191 -12.87 -8.15 -14.76
C ILE A 191 -11.91 -8.31 -13.58
N VAL A 192 -10.61 -8.17 -13.86
CA VAL A 192 -9.55 -8.20 -12.84
C VAL A 192 -9.16 -6.76 -12.50
N SER A 193 -9.31 -6.36 -11.25
CA SER A 193 -9.04 -4.99 -10.81
C SER A 193 -8.37 -4.93 -9.45
N SER A 194 -7.74 -3.79 -9.12
CA SER A 194 -7.07 -3.54 -7.84
C SER A 194 -7.44 -2.18 -7.25
N GLY A 195 -7.26 -2.02 -5.95
CA GLY A 195 -7.43 -0.75 -5.25
C GLY A 195 -8.78 -0.09 -5.55
N ILE A 196 -8.73 1.22 -5.85
CA ILE A 196 -9.94 2.01 -6.12
C ILE A 196 -10.74 1.53 -7.34
N MET A 197 -10.09 0.86 -8.30
CA MET A 197 -10.79 0.35 -9.49
C MET A 197 -11.72 -0.81 -9.18
N VAL A 198 -11.55 -1.50 -8.05
CA VAL A 198 -12.50 -2.51 -7.58
C VAL A 198 -13.86 -1.87 -7.29
N HIS A 199 -13.87 -0.68 -6.68
CA HIS A 199 -15.11 0.06 -6.43
C HIS A 199 -15.82 0.45 -7.72
N GLU A 200 -15.07 0.94 -8.70
CA GLU A 200 -15.65 1.31 -10.01
C GLU A 200 -16.17 0.06 -10.74
N THR A 201 -15.48 -1.07 -10.61
CA THR A 201 -15.94 -2.36 -11.15
C THR A 201 -17.26 -2.79 -10.49
N VAL A 202 -17.35 -2.73 -9.17
CA VAL A 202 -18.58 -3.09 -8.43
C VAL A 202 -19.75 -2.18 -8.83
N LYS A 203 -19.52 -0.88 -8.99
CA LYS A 203 -20.52 0.09 -9.47
C LYS A 203 -20.98 -0.19 -10.90
N ALA A 204 -20.11 -0.75 -11.73
CA ALA A 204 -20.46 -1.09 -13.13
C ALA A 204 -21.31 -2.36 -13.26
N LEU A 205 -21.32 -3.25 -12.24
CA LEU A 205 -22.04 -4.52 -12.30
C LEU A 205 -23.54 -4.40 -12.64
N PRO A 206 -24.32 -3.46 -12.07
CA PRO A 206 -25.73 -3.27 -12.47
C PRO A 206 -25.88 -2.91 -13.94
N LEU A 207 -25.00 -2.05 -14.48
CA LEU A 207 -25.03 -1.63 -15.90
C LEU A 207 -24.69 -2.79 -16.82
N LEU A 208 -23.71 -3.62 -16.47
CA LEU A 208 -23.36 -4.82 -17.22
C LEU A 208 -24.52 -5.82 -17.24
N LYS A 209 -25.16 -6.01 -16.10
CA LYS A 209 -26.36 -6.89 -16.01
C LYS A 209 -27.51 -6.39 -16.87
N GLU A 210 -27.78 -5.08 -16.89
CA GLU A 210 -28.78 -4.47 -17.77
C GLU A 210 -28.47 -4.67 -19.28
N ALA A 211 -27.16 -4.68 -19.60
CA ALA A 211 -26.67 -4.98 -20.94
C ALA A 211 -26.67 -6.51 -21.26
N GLY A 212 -27.11 -7.35 -20.33
CA GLY A 212 -27.17 -8.81 -20.51
C GLY A 212 -25.82 -9.51 -20.35
N ILE A 213 -24.83 -8.86 -19.73
CA ILE A 213 -23.48 -9.38 -19.53
C ILE A 213 -23.35 -9.92 -18.10
N ASP A 214 -23.03 -11.20 -17.95
CA ASP A 214 -22.74 -11.85 -16.67
C ASP A 214 -21.24 -11.81 -16.40
N ALA A 215 -20.79 -10.74 -15.72
CA ALA A 215 -19.39 -10.50 -15.44
C ALA A 215 -18.94 -11.22 -14.16
N GLU A 216 -17.77 -11.88 -14.23
CA GLU A 216 -16.97 -12.27 -13.08
C GLU A 216 -16.13 -11.07 -12.62
N VAL A 217 -15.90 -10.95 -11.29
CA VAL A 217 -15.05 -9.88 -10.73
C VAL A 217 -14.03 -10.49 -9.78
N ILE A 218 -12.76 -10.28 -10.10
CA ILE A 218 -11.61 -10.69 -9.28
C ILE A 218 -10.88 -9.45 -8.79
N SER A 219 -10.78 -9.31 -7.48
CA SER A 219 -10.01 -8.26 -6.82
C SER A 219 -8.61 -8.75 -6.52
N VAL A 220 -7.59 -8.09 -7.06
CA VAL A 220 -6.17 -8.41 -6.88
C VAL A 220 -5.54 -7.32 -6.03
N HIS A 221 -5.44 -7.54 -4.72
CA HIS A 221 -4.82 -6.60 -3.80
C HIS A 221 -3.29 -6.76 -3.71
N THR A 222 -2.75 -7.96 -4.00
CA THR A 222 -1.31 -8.19 -4.09
C THR A 222 -0.90 -8.25 -5.56
N ILE A 223 -0.25 -7.17 -6.00
CA ILE A 223 0.17 -6.98 -7.40
C ILE A 223 1.44 -7.80 -7.69
N LYS A 224 2.26 -8.01 -6.65
CA LYS A 224 3.48 -8.82 -6.73
C LYS A 224 3.78 -9.48 -5.37
N PRO A 225 3.89 -10.82 -5.31
CA PRO A 225 3.55 -11.76 -6.40
C PRO A 225 2.05 -11.74 -6.71
N ILE A 226 1.67 -11.93 -7.96
CA ILE A 226 0.26 -12.00 -8.37
C ILE A 226 -0.27 -13.44 -8.21
N ASP A 227 -1.52 -13.58 -7.74
CA ASP A 227 -2.21 -14.88 -7.70
C ASP A 227 -2.71 -15.28 -9.10
N GLY A 228 -1.78 -15.80 -9.90
CA GLY A 228 -2.07 -16.26 -11.25
C GLY A 228 -3.02 -17.46 -11.28
N ASP A 229 -3.02 -18.29 -10.23
CA ASP A 229 -3.88 -19.48 -10.16
C ASP A 229 -5.37 -19.13 -10.06
N THR A 230 -5.70 -18.07 -9.29
CA THR A 230 -7.08 -17.59 -9.19
C THR A 230 -7.53 -16.88 -10.47
N ILE A 231 -6.63 -16.11 -11.10
CA ILE A 231 -6.95 -15.38 -12.34
C ILE A 231 -7.12 -16.32 -13.54
N ALA A 232 -6.40 -17.45 -13.56
CA ALA A 232 -6.40 -18.38 -14.70
C ALA A 232 -7.52 -19.44 -14.66
N LYS A 233 -8.33 -19.46 -13.62
CA LYS A 233 -9.47 -20.40 -13.48
C LYS A 233 -10.71 -19.93 -14.24
#